data_6554e3682f718e77773d216807b492b4
#
_entry.id   6554e3682f718e77773d216807b492b4
#
_cell.length_a   1.000
_cell.length_b   1.000
_cell.length_c   1.000
_cell.angle_alpha   90.00
_cell.angle_beta   90.00
_cell.angle_gamma   90.00
#
_symmetry.space_group_name_H-M   'P 1'
#
loop_
_entity.id
_entity.type
_entity.pdbx_description
1 polymer ?
#
loop_
_entity_poly.entity_id
_entity_poly.type
_entity_poly.pdbx_seq_one_letter_code
_entity_poly.pdbx_strand_id
1 'polypeptide(L)'
;MWADKRSRNSSWAAASRIVALAAAMLALLSLNAEAGFITIDPAGMNEIFSQTSFDGTPVDIRFNSPRLIVDPGLLDINNQAQLTALVDLAPDPAPTVDAFFVDQVNFCSFEDEAVINGSFNGCAQLPGHVFVEDSDAAELSPATLTGHELGHNLNLQHTLADPSNLMNFLFPHGTMLTEEQVAIILQSPLVQTDPTGQKFIQITPIAIVATSEPTTLLLLGGSLGMLLIATAINRVTRPVAAARPER
;
A
#
# COMPACT_ATOMS: atom_id res chain seq x y z
N MET A 1 -31.69 16.77 -58.79
CA MET A 1 -31.98 16.18 -57.50
C MET A 1 -30.74 15.38 -56.98
N TRP A 2 -29.62 16.10 -56.73
CA TRP A 2 -28.32 15.45 -56.41
C TRP A 2 -27.45 16.30 -55.46
N ALA A 3 -27.98 16.88 -54.42
CA ALA A 3 -27.27 17.83 -53.60
C ALA A 3 -27.25 17.53 -52.08
N ASP A 4 -27.68 16.37 -51.56
CA ASP A 4 -27.82 16.20 -50.11
C ASP A 4 -27.13 14.99 -49.46
N LYS A 5 -26.23 14.31 -50.17
CA LYS A 5 -25.51 13.17 -49.57
C LYS A 5 -24.14 13.54 -48.92
N ARG A 6 -23.55 14.70 -49.23
CA ARG A 6 -22.22 15.08 -48.69
C ARG A 6 -22.27 15.69 -47.29
N SER A 7 -23.35 16.28 -46.88
CA SER A 7 -23.49 16.97 -45.57
C SER A 7 -23.60 15.98 -44.39
N ARG A 8 -24.23 14.82 -44.64
CA ARG A 8 -24.40 13.81 -43.55
C ARG A 8 -23.12 13.07 -43.15
N ASN A 9 -22.18 12.87 -44.09
CA ASN A 9 -20.96 12.12 -43.77
C ASN A 9 -19.93 12.90 -42.95
N SER A 10 -19.95 14.23 -42.98
CA SER A 10 -19.06 15.08 -42.19
C SER A 10 -19.41 15.14 -40.70
N SER A 11 -20.67 15.05 -40.37
CA SER A 11 -21.14 15.08 -38.96
C SER A 11 -20.85 13.77 -38.22
N TRP A 12 -20.92 12.63 -38.91
CA TRP A 12 -20.58 11.33 -38.32
C TRP A 12 -19.09 11.18 -38.07
N ALA A 13 -18.24 11.70 -38.96
CA ALA A 13 -16.79 11.67 -38.80
C ALA A 13 -16.33 12.58 -37.64
N ALA A 14 -16.98 13.69 -37.40
CA ALA A 14 -16.70 14.57 -36.25
C ALA A 14 -17.14 13.92 -34.91
N ALA A 15 -18.31 13.30 -34.86
CA ALA A 15 -18.79 12.61 -33.68
C ALA A 15 -17.90 11.42 -33.29
N SER A 16 -17.45 10.62 -34.27
CA SER A 16 -16.54 9.49 -34.04
C SER A 16 -15.18 9.93 -33.50
N ARG A 17 -14.66 11.07 -33.95
CA ARG A 17 -13.39 11.61 -33.44
C ARG A 17 -13.49 12.10 -32.01
N ILE A 18 -14.61 12.72 -31.61
CA ILE A 18 -14.84 13.17 -30.24
C ILE A 18 -14.96 11.97 -29.30
N VAL A 19 -15.67 10.91 -29.67
CA VAL A 19 -15.79 9.68 -28.88
C VAL A 19 -14.43 8.98 -28.75
N ALA A 20 -13.63 8.92 -29.81
CA ALA A 20 -12.28 8.33 -29.74
C ALA A 20 -11.34 9.14 -28.86
N LEU A 21 -11.38 10.47 -28.87
CA LEU A 21 -10.58 11.32 -28.00
C LEU A 21 -11.01 11.18 -26.53
N ALA A 22 -12.31 11.11 -26.25
CA ALA A 22 -12.82 10.89 -24.90
C ALA A 22 -12.43 9.51 -24.34
N ALA A 23 -12.49 8.47 -25.17
CA ALA A 23 -12.04 7.12 -24.79
C ALA A 23 -10.52 7.08 -24.54
N ALA A 24 -9.72 7.76 -25.37
CA ALA A 24 -8.28 7.86 -25.19
C ALA A 24 -7.92 8.67 -23.91
N MET A 25 -8.63 9.75 -23.61
CA MET A 25 -8.47 10.47 -22.34
C MET A 25 -8.86 9.62 -21.13
N LEU A 26 -9.96 8.86 -21.18
CA LEU A 26 -10.33 7.94 -20.11
C LEU A 26 -9.27 6.84 -19.90
N ALA A 27 -8.69 6.31 -20.98
CA ALA A 27 -7.63 5.32 -20.89
C ALA A 27 -6.31 5.87 -20.34
N LEU A 28 -6.02 7.16 -20.57
CA LEU A 28 -4.85 7.85 -19.98
C LEU A 28 -5.06 8.20 -18.51
N LEU A 29 -6.31 8.32 -18.05
CA LEU A 29 -6.64 8.61 -16.65
C LEU A 29 -6.70 7.33 -15.79
N SER A 30 -6.68 6.16 -16.39
CA SER A 30 -6.54 4.86 -15.70
C SER A 30 -5.06 4.46 -15.52
N LEU A 31 -4.14 5.41 -15.47
CA LEU A 31 -2.82 5.16 -14.91
C LEU A 31 -3.06 4.72 -13.46
N ASN A 32 -2.80 3.44 -13.21
CA ASN A 32 -2.86 2.89 -11.86
C ASN A 32 -2.00 3.80 -10.99
N ALA A 33 -2.61 4.45 -10.03
CA ALA A 33 -1.86 5.12 -8.99
C ALA A 33 -1.19 3.98 -8.20
N GLU A 34 0.10 3.77 -8.43
CA GLU A 34 0.90 2.91 -7.58
C GLU A 34 0.79 3.46 -6.17
N ALA A 35 0.48 2.62 -5.23
CA ALA A 35 0.29 3.02 -3.84
C ALA A 35 0.56 1.81 -2.95
N GLY A 36 1.39 1.98 -1.97
CA GLY A 36 1.44 1.05 -0.86
C GLY A 36 0.04 0.93 -0.23
N PHE A 37 -0.36 -0.26 0.12
CA PHE A 37 -1.61 -0.53 0.83
C PHE A 37 -1.34 -1.37 2.07
N ILE A 38 -2.11 -1.12 3.12
CA ILE A 38 -1.93 -1.76 4.42
C ILE A 38 -2.69 -3.08 4.44
N THR A 39 -1.97 -4.17 4.66
CA THR A 39 -2.54 -5.48 4.92
C THR A 39 -2.00 -6.00 6.24
N ILE A 40 -2.84 -6.09 7.26
CA ILE A 40 -2.49 -6.60 8.58
C ILE A 40 -3.46 -7.68 9.01
N ASP A 41 -2.95 -8.68 9.71
CA ASP A 41 -3.73 -9.74 10.36
C ASP A 41 -3.49 -9.72 11.88
N PRO A 42 -4.27 -8.92 12.64
CA PRO A 42 -4.10 -8.85 14.10
C PRO A 42 -4.33 -10.17 14.81
N ALA A 43 -5.21 -11.03 14.30
CA ALA A 43 -5.50 -12.32 14.90
C ALA A 43 -4.31 -13.28 14.72
N GLY A 44 -3.79 -13.39 13.49
CA GLY A 44 -2.60 -14.21 13.21
C GLY A 44 -1.37 -13.71 13.95
N MET A 45 -1.17 -12.39 14.05
CA MET A 45 -0.09 -11.80 14.85
C MET A 45 -0.22 -12.19 16.33
N ASN A 46 -1.40 -12.10 16.91
CA ASN A 46 -1.63 -12.48 18.30
C ASN A 46 -1.45 -14.01 18.51
N GLU A 47 -1.79 -14.85 17.53
CA GLU A 47 -1.45 -16.28 17.59
C GLU A 47 0.05 -16.52 17.66
N ILE A 48 0.83 -15.84 16.81
CA ILE A 48 2.31 -15.95 16.79
C ILE A 48 2.90 -15.53 18.13
N PHE A 49 2.46 -14.42 18.71
CA PHE A 49 3.02 -13.86 19.94
C PHE A 49 2.37 -14.36 21.24
N SER A 50 1.51 -15.39 21.14
CA SER A 50 0.90 -16.08 22.31
C SER A 50 1.09 -17.59 22.33
N GLN A 51 1.94 -18.14 21.44
CA GLN A 51 2.18 -19.57 21.36
C GLN A 51 2.83 -20.14 22.63
N THR A 52 2.86 -21.45 22.75
CA THR A 52 3.30 -22.15 23.99
C THR A 52 4.73 -21.82 24.42
N SER A 53 5.61 -21.44 23.52
CA SER A 53 6.99 -21.00 23.82
C SER A 53 7.05 -19.73 24.71
N PHE A 54 5.96 -18.97 24.80
CA PHE A 54 5.87 -17.82 25.71
C PHE A 54 5.60 -18.18 27.18
N ASP A 55 5.44 -19.47 27.49
CA ASP A 55 5.28 -20.01 28.86
C ASP A 55 4.27 -19.21 29.71
N GLY A 56 3.08 -18.94 29.14
CA GLY A 56 2.01 -18.20 29.83
C GLY A 56 2.23 -16.68 29.95
N THR A 57 3.24 -16.13 29.26
CA THR A 57 3.51 -14.69 29.21
C THR A 57 3.31 -14.15 27.77
N PRO A 58 2.08 -14.22 27.21
CA PRO A 58 1.84 -13.78 25.85
C PRO A 58 2.07 -12.27 25.71
N VAL A 59 2.44 -11.86 24.50
CA VAL A 59 2.58 -10.45 24.13
C VAL A 59 1.45 -10.09 23.15
N ASP A 60 0.56 -9.21 23.57
CA ASP A 60 -0.57 -8.72 22.79
C ASP A 60 -0.09 -7.72 21.72
N ILE A 61 -0.40 -7.95 20.47
CA ILE A 61 -0.05 -7.04 19.37
C ILE A 61 -1.22 -6.10 19.13
N ARG A 62 -0.98 -4.82 19.40
CA ARG A 62 -1.98 -3.75 19.31
C ARG A 62 -1.68 -2.83 18.16
N PHE A 63 -2.68 -2.53 17.34
CA PHE A 63 -2.55 -1.63 16.20
C PHE A 63 -3.21 -0.29 16.49
N ASN A 64 -2.49 0.78 16.21
CA ASN A 64 -3.04 2.12 16.10
C ASN A 64 -3.90 2.26 14.84
N SER A 65 -4.66 3.35 14.75
CA SER A 65 -5.34 3.69 13.49
C SER A 65 -4.32 3.87 12.38
N PRO A 66 -4.56 3.26 11.19
CA PRO A 66 -3.68 3.42 10.05
C PRO A 66 -3.46 4.88 9.63
N ARG A 67 -2.27 5.18 9.12
CA ARG A 67 -1.92 6.49 8.57
C ARG A 67 -1.59 6.39 7.10
N LEU A 68 -1.76 7.50 6.37
CA LEU A 68 -1.35 7.66 4.98
C LEU A 68 -0.35 8.80 4.88
N ILE A 69 0.75 8.54 4.17
CA ILE A 69 1.75 9.56 3.84
C ILE A 69 1.81 9.68 2.32
N VAL A 70 1.65 10.89 1.81
CA VAL A 70 1.73 11.16 0.37
C VAL A 70 3.16 11.50 0.03
N ASP A 71 3.89 10.53 -0.49
CA ASP A 71 5.26 10.72 -0.99
C ASP A 71 5.54 9.75 -2.16
N PRO A 72 5.33 10.20 -3.41
CA PRO A 72 5.57 9.34 -4.58
C PRO A 72 7.04 8.96 -4.77
N GLY A 73 7.98 9.65 -4.10
CA GLY A 73 9.40 9.32 -4.14
C GLY A 73 9.80 8.15 -3.24
N LEU A 74 8.89 7.69 -2.36
CA LEU A 74 9.11 6.60 -1.41
C LEU A 74 8.19 5.40 -1.65
N LEU A 75 7.52 5.33 -2.80
CA LEU A 75 6.75 4.14 -3.19
C LEU A 75 7.65 2.92 -3.40
N ASP A 76 8.81 3.15 -4.01
CA ASP A 76 9.84 2.15 -4.22
C ASP A 76 11.09 2.51 -3.43
N ILE A 77 11.49 1.64 -2.52
CA ILE A 77 12.74 1.82 -1.75
C ILE A 77 13.89 1.18 -2.52
N ASN A 78 14.64 1.99 -3.27
CA ASN A 78 15.69 1.55 -4.18
C ASN A 78 17.12 1.85 -3.67
N ASN A 79 17.27 2.62 -2.59
CA ASN A 79 18.58 3.04 -2.10
C ASN A 79 18.53 3.54 -0.66
N GLN A 80 19.71 3.71 -0.06
CA GLN A 80 19.89 4.17 1.30
C GLN A 80 19.23 5.53 1.59
N ALA A 81 19.23 6.45 0.63
CA ALA A 81 18.65 7.77 0.86
C ALA A 81 17.13 7.70 1.02
N GLN A 82 16.46 6.87 0.22
CA GLN A 82 15.01 6.63 0.34
C GLN A 82 14.67 5.90 1.64
N LEU A 83 15.46 4.87 2.00
CA LEU A 83 15.24 4.15 3.26
C LEU A 83 15.44 5.08 4.47
N THR A 84 16.46 5.95 4.45
CA THR A 84 16.67 6.95 5.50
C THR A 84 15.52 7.96 5.55
N ALA A 85 15.09 8.47 4.39
CA ALA A 85 13.97 9.41 4.32
C ALA A 85 12.67 8.80 4.85
N LEU A 86 12.43 7.51 4.59
CA LEU A 86 11.27 6.78 5.13
C LEU A 86 11.34 6.69 6.66
N VAL A 87 12.51 6.36 7.23
CA VAL A 87 12.71 6.33 8.68
C VAL A 87 12.51 7.72 9.31
N ASP A 88 12.99 8.77 8.65
CA ASP A 88 12.82 10.16 9.12
C ASP A 88 11.34 10.60 9.12
N LEU A 89 10.47 9.91 8.38
CA LEU A 89 9.02 10.13 8.39
C LEU A 89 8.30 9.38 9.51
N ALA A 90 8.99 8.50 10.25
CA ALA A 90 8.37 7.73 11.34
C ALA A 90 7.78 8.69 12.40
N PRO A 91 6.45 8.68 12.56
CA PRO A 91 5.79 9.72 13.36
C PRO A 91 5.85 9.46 14.86
N ASP A 92 6.06 8.20 15.24
CA ASP A 92 5.97 7.78 16.62
C ASP A 92 7.36 7.44 17.19
N PRO A 93 7.72 7.95 18.36
CA PRO A 93 8.95 7.52 19.03
C PRO A 93 8.79 6.11 19.61
N ALA A 94 9.92 5.42 19.82
CA ALA A 94 9.91 4.21 20.63
C ALA A 94 9.23 4.47 22.01
N PRO A 95 8.45 3.53 22.55
CA PRO A 95 8.37 2.12 22.17
C PRO A 95 7.29 1.74 21.14
N THR A 96 6.68 2.70 20.44
CA THR A 96 5.76 2.38 19.35
C THR A 96 6.56 1.98 18.11
N VAL A 97 6.09 0.98 17.39
CA VAL A 97 6.68 0.51 16.14
C VAL A 97 5.94 1.15 14.96
N ASP A 98 6.66 1.74 14.01
CA ASP A 98 6.12 2.24 12.76
C ASP A 98 6.33 1.22 11.63
N ALA A 99 5.24 0.71 11.10
CA ALA A 99 5.18 -0.29 10.04
C ALA A 99 4.80 0.38 8.71
N PHE A 100 5.77 0.58 7.83
CA PHE A 100 5.54 1.19 6.53
C PHE A 100 5.17 0.15 5.48
N PHE A 101 4.21 0.47 4.64
CA PHE A 101 3.77 -0.31 3.49
C PHE A 101 4.03 0.50 2.23
N VAL A 102 4.84 -0.05 1.33
CA VAL A 102 5.28 0.58 0.08
C VAL A 102 4.94 -0.33 -1.11
N ASP A 103 5.11 0.15 -2.33
CA ASP A 103 4.87 -0.65 -3.54
C ASP A 103 5.97 -1.72 -3.70
N GLN A 104 7.25 -1.33 -3.53
CA GLN A 104 8.39 -2.25 -3.63
C GLN A 104 9.51 -1.93 -2.66
N VAL A 105 10.15 -2.98 -2.13
CA VAL A 105 11.38 -2.91 -1.34
C VAL A 105 12.53 -3.52 -2.14
N ASN A 106 13.32 -2.69 -2.81
CA ASN A 106 14.46 -3.11 -3.65
C ASN A 106 15.82 -2.88 -2.98
N PHE A 107 15.82 -2.35 -1.77
CA PHE A 107 17.03 -2.04 -1.00
C PHE A 107 16.78 -2.20 0.49
N CYS A 108 17.66 -2.93 1.17
CA CYS A 108 17.71 -3.04 2.63
C CYS A 108 19.15 -2.87 3.12
N SER A 109 19.34 -2.13 4.21
CA SER A 109 20.65 -1.93 4.83
C SER A 109 20.60 -1.94 6.36
N PHE A 110 19.46 -2.33 6.95
CA PHE A 110 19.30 -2.35 8.40
C PHE A 110 19.91 -3.60 9.06
N GLU A 111 20.11 -4.65 8.27
CA GLU A 111 20.75 -5.88 8.72
C GLU A 111 22.26 -5.79 8.53
N ASP A 112 23.03 -6.47 9.39
CA ASP A 112 24.51 -6.54 9.34
C ASP A 112 25.04 -7.21 8.05
N GLU A 113 24.17 -7.67 7.18
CA GLU A 113 24.53 -8.26 5.90
C GLU A 113 24.77 -7.19 4.84
N ALA A 114 25.81 -7.43 4.04
CA ALA A 114 26.24 -6.51 2.98
C ALA A 114 25.05 -5.99 2.17
N VAL A 115 24.99 -4.66 1.97
CA VAL A 115 24.05 -3.95 1.11
C VAL A 115 23.66 -4.83 -0.08
N ILE A 116 22.49 -5.42 -0.02
CA ILE A 116 21.99 -6.29 -1.10
C ILE A 116 21.00 -5.45 -1.91
N ASN A 117 21.31 -5.23 -3.20
CA ASN A 117 20.33 -4.77 -4.16
C ASN A 117 19.53 -5.99 -4.64
N GLY A 118 18.24 -6.01 -4.42
CA GLY A 118 17.37 -7.12 -4.80
C GLY A 118 15.92 -6.78 -4.50
N SER A 119 15.01 -7.68 -4.77
CA SER A 119 13.61 -7.57 -4.32
C SER A 119 13.51 -8.22 -2.94
N PHE A 120 13.05 -7.46 -1.96
CA PHE A 120 12.79 -7.90 -0.59
C PHE A 120 11.29 -7.87 -0.32
N ASN A 121 10.80 -8.77 0.51
CA ASN A 121 9.42 -8.73 0.98
C ASN A 121 9.25 -7.70 2.11
N GLY A 122 10.31 -7.49 2.90
CA GLY A 122 10.37 -6.50 3.96
C GLY A 122 11.80 -6.15 4.33
N CYS A 123 11.95 -5.18 5.21
CA CYS A 123 13.24 -4.72 5.72
C CYS A 123 13.04 -3.99 7.07
N ALA A 124 13.66 -4.45 8.12
CA ALA A 124 13.50 -3.93 9.46
C ALA A 124 14.82 -3.49 10.11
N GLN A 125 14.74 -2.48 10.97
CA GLN A 125 15.85 -2.12 11.86
C GLN A 125 16.15 -3.26 12.85
N LEU A 126 17.40 -3.56 13.06
CA LEU A 126 17.84 -4.66 13.93
C LEU A 126 18.88 -4.19 14.99
N PRO A 127 18.52 -3.98 16.27
CA PRO A 127 17.16 -3.72 16.72
C PRO A 127 16.66 -2.32 16.35
N GLY A 128 15.36 -2.08 16.45
CA GLY A 128 14.79 -0.77 16.17
C GLY A 128 13.31 -0.69 16.42
N HIS A 129 12.66 0.28 15.82
CA HIS A 129 11.21 0.45 15.91
C HIS A 129 10.57 0.86 14.58
N VAL A 130 11.29 0.67 13.49
CA VAL A 130 10.79 0.94 12.13
C VAL A 130 11.05 -0.27 11.26
N PHE A 131 10.06 -0.66 10.47
CA PHE A 131 10.22 -1.60 9.38
C PHE A 131 9.38 -1.16 8.17
N VAL A 132 9.72 -1.70 7.01
CA VAL A 132 9.01 -1.49 5.76
C VAL A 132 8.68 -2.82 5.11
N GLU A 133 7.50 -2.95 4.54
CA GLU A 133 7.01 -4.12 3.81
C GLU A 133 6.59 -3.75 2.39
N ASP A 134 6.89 -4.66 1.46
CA ASP A 134 6.26 -4.71 0.16
C ASP A 134 4.78 -5.09 0.35
N SER A 135 3.88 -4.24 -0.16
CA SER A 135 2.43 -4.39 0.08
C SER A 135 1.86 -5.67 -0.54
N ASP A 136 2.35 -6.07 -1.72
CA ASP A 136 1.91 -7.29 -2.39
C ASP A 136 2.39 -8.54 -1.63
N ALA A 137 3.61 -8.51 -1.08
CA ALA A 137 4.13 -9.58 -0.23
C ALA A 137 3.35 -9.67 1.09
N ALA A 138 3.02 -8.52 1.71
CA ALA A 138 2.20 -8.45 2.91
C ALA A 138 0.78 -9.03 2.67
N GLU A 139 0.17 -8.81 1.50
CA GLU A 139 -1.12 -9.41 1.16
C GLU A 139 -1.07 -10.95 1.12
N LEU A 140 0.05 -11.52 0.66
CA LEU A 140 0.22 -12.97 0.58
C LEU A 140 0.40 -13.64 1.94
N SER A 141 0.99 -12.96 2.92
CA SER A 141 1.33 -13.53 4.23
C SER A 141 1.30 -12.47 5.35
N PRO A 142 0.16 -11.84 5.63
CA PRO A 142 0.09 -10.63 6.44
C PRO A 142 0.61 -10.82 7.88
N ALA A 143 0.27 -11.93 8.54
CA ALA A 143 0.73 -12.17 9.90
C ALA A 143 2.20 -12.55 9.98
N THR A 144 2.68 -13.39 9.05
CA THR A 144 4.05 -13.92 9.14
C THR A 144 5.08 -12.94 8.62
N LEU A 145 4.78 -12.12 7.60
CA LEU A 145 5.69 -11.07 7.15
C LEU A 145 5.82 -9.98 8.23
N THR A 146 4.70 -9.40 8.68
CA THR A 146 4.71 -8.39 9.75
C THR A 146 5.34 -8.93 11.04
N GLY A 147 5.08 -10.21 11.38
CA GLY A 147 5.70 -10.87 12.52
C GLY A 147 7.21 -11.03 12.38
N HIS A 148 7.71 -11.34 11.18
CA HIS A 148 9.13 -11.49 10.86
C HIS A 148 9.87 -10.13 10.98
N GLU A 149 9.35 -9.09 10.33
CA GLU A 149 9.95 -7.75 10.41
C GLU A 149 9.90 -7.17 11.83
N LEU A 150 8.80 -7.40 12.56
CA LEU A 150 8.73 -7.09 13.97
C LEU A 150 9.78 -7.89 14.78
N GLY A 151 10.02 -9.14 14.44
CA GLY A 151 11.05 -9.98 15.05
C GLY A 151 12.43 -9.33 14.97
N HIS A 152 12.80 -8.74 13.83
CA HIS A 152 14.04 -7.97 13.69
C HIS A 152 14.06 -6.73 14.60
N ASN A 153 12.99 -5.96 14.65
CA ASN A 153 12.90 -4.84 15.58
C ASN A 153 13.08 -5.28 17.05
N LEU A 154 12.66 -6.50 17.38
CA LEU A 154 12.85 -7.12 18.70
C LEU A 154 14.22 -7.77 18.89
N ASN A 155 15.18 -7.53 17.98
CA ASN A 155 16.55 -8.05 18.00
C ASN A 155 16.69 -9.55 17.68
N LEU A 156 15.78 -10.12 16.89
CA LEU A 156 15.91 -11.48 16.39
C LEU A 156 16.68 -11.48 15.05
N GLN A 157 17.64 -12.40 14.94
CA GLN A 157 18.39 -12.65 13.70
C GLN A 157 17.69 -13.70 12.84
N HIS A 158 18.01 -13.71 11.54
CA HIS A 158 17.58 -14.79 10.66
C HIS A 158 18.04 -16.17 11.13
N THR A 159 17.25 -17.19 10.83
CA THR A 159 17.63 -18.59 10.95
C THR A 159 17.41 -19.34 9.64
N LEU A 160 18.31 -20.28 9.33
CA LEU A 160 18.17 -21.19 8.18
C LEU A 160 17.80 -22.61 8.61
N ALA A 161 17.82 -22.88 9.92
CA ALA A 161 17.75 -24.25 10.42
C ALA A 161 16.35 -24.87 10.35
N ASP A 162 15.29 -24.06 10.44
CA ASP A 162 13.92 -24.53 10.53
C ASP A 162 12.97 -23.65 9.69
N PRO A 163 12.40 -24.19 8.60
CA PRO A 163 11.46 -23.44 7.77
C PRO A 163 10.13 -23.14 8.47
N SER A 164 9.80 -23.80 9.60
CA SER A 164 8.63 -23.45 10.40
C SER A 164 8.86 -22.25 11.32
N ASN A 165 10.11 -21.82 11.50
CA ASN A 165 10.44 -20.69 12.36
C ASN A 165 10.06 -19.36 11.71
N LEU A 166 9.53 -18.43 12.51
CA LEU A 166 9.14 -17.10 12.06
C LEU A 166 10.33 -16.33 11.45
N MET A 167 11.53 -16.49 12.02
CA MET A 167 12.75 -15.82 11.57
C MET A 167 13.49 -16.62 10.48
N ASN A 168 12.82 -17.59 9.82
CA ASN A 168 13.42 -18.22 8.65
C ASN A 168 13.55 -17.18 7.53
N PHE A 169 14.73 -17.09 6.95
CA PHE A 169 15.05 -16.12 5.92
C PHE A 169 14.26 -16.34 4.60
N LEU A 170 13.74 -17.55 4.36
CA LEU A 170 12.96 -17.87 3.15
C LEU A 170 11.49 -17.49 3.31
N PHE A 171 10.97 -16.75 2.36
CA PHE A 171 9.54 -16.42 2.29
C PHE A 171 8.74 -17.54 1.55
N PRO A 172 7.52 -17.88 1.95
CA PRO A 172 6.80 -17.37 3.12
C PRO A 172 7.40 -17.89 4.44
N HIS A 173 7.41 -17.02 5.46
CA HIS A 173 7.98 -17.37 6.77
C HIS A 173 7.09 -18.37 7.53
N GLY A 174 7.69 -19.11 8.45
CA GLY A 174 6.94 -19.89 9.42
C GLY A 174 6.28 -19.02 10.50
N THR A 175 5.67 -19.67 11.49
CA THR A 175 5.01 -18.98 12.60
C THR A 175 5.67 -19.27 13.96
N MET A 176 6.55 -20.27 14.01
CA MET A 176 7.12 -20.76 15.28
C MET A 176 8.23 -19.86 15.81
N LEU A 177 8.22 -19.64 17.10
CA LEU A 177 9.31 -18.99 17.85
C LEU A 177 9.85 -19.96 18.89
N THR A 178 11.19 -20.04 19.02
CA THR A 178 11.83 -20.84 20.07
C THR A 178 11.77 -20.14 21.42
N GLU A 179 12.00 -20.87 22.50
CA GLU A 179 12.04 -20.30 23.85
C GLU A 179 13.16 -19.24 23.98
N GLU A 180 14.31 -19.45 23.31
CA GLU A 180 15.40 -18.48 23.28
C GLU A 180 15.01 -17.19 22.55
N GLN A 181 14.30 -17.29 21.43
CA GLN A 181 13.79 -16.12 20.70
C GLN A 181 12.76 -15.37 21.55
N VAL A 182 11.85 -16.08 22.22
CA VAL A 182 10.88 -15.48 23.14
C VAL A 182 11.57 -14.78 24.32
N ALA A 183 12.64 -15.36 24.87
CA ALA A 183 13.40 -14.71 25.94
C ALA A 183 14.02 -13.37 25.48
N ILE A 184 14.47 -13.27 24.22
CA ILE A 184 14.96 -12.02 23.63
C ILE A 184 13.80 -11.03 23.46
N ILE A 185 12.66 -11.47 22.89
CA ILE A 185 11.45 -10.64 22.72
C ILE A 185 11.03 -10.02 24.03
N LEU A 186 10.90 -10.82 25.10
CA LEU A 186 10.42 -10.35 26.41
C LEU A 186 11.35 -9.35 27.09
N GLN A 187 12.62 -9.26 26.67
CA GLN A 187 13.61 -8.28 27.15
C GLN A 187 13.65 -7.02 26.29
N SER A 188 12.98 -6.99 25.13
CA SER A 188 13.00 -5.83 24.24
C SER A 188 12.33 -4.62 24.91
N PRO A 189 12.89 -3.41 24.76
CA PRO A 189 12.26 -2.17 25.23
C PRO A 189 10.95 -1.82 24.51
N LEU A 190 10.65 -2.48 23.39
CA LEU A 190 9.38 -2.30 22.69
C LEU A 190 8.22 -3.04 23.38
N VAL A 191 8.52 -4.05 24.20
CA VAL A 191 7.51 -4.78 24.98
C VAL A 191 7.12 -3.97 26.20
N GLN A 192 5.92 -3.44 26.18
CA GLN A 192 5.33 -2.64 27.22
C GLN A 192 4.49 -3.51 28.17
N THR A 193 4.12 -2.96 29.33
CA THR A 193 3.21 -3.61 30.27
C THR A 193 2.09 -2.63 30.61
N ASP A 194 0.87 -3.03 30.40
CA ASP A 194 -0.29 -2.21 30.73
C ASP A 194 -0.65 -2.28 32.25
N PRO A 195 -1.57 -1.43 32.73
CA PRO A 195 -1.96 -1.41 34.16
C PRO A 195 -2.53 -2.73 34.70
N THR A 196 -2.97 -3.63 33.85
CA THR A 196 -3.45 -4.98 34.21
C THR A 196 -2.32 -6.01 34.36
N GLY A 197 -1.11 -5.64 33.95
CA GLY A 197 0.07 -6.53 33.89
C GLY A 197 0.23 -7.27 32.56
N GLN A 198 -0.65 -7.03 31.57
CA GLN A 198 -0.55 -7.63 30.25
C GLN A 198 0.60 -7.00 29.46
N LYS A 199 1.45 -7.83 28.88
CA LYS A 199 2.50 -7.38 27.96
C LYS A 199 1.92 -7.11 26.57
N PHE A 200 2.39 -6.03 25.93
CA PHE A 200 1.95 -5.68 24.60
C PHE A 200 3.04 -4.94 23.80
N ILE A 201 2.87 -4.95 22.49
CA ILE A 201 3.63 -4.12 21.53
C ILE A 201 2.61 -3.27 20.78
N GLN A 202 2.89 -1.96 20.65
CA GLN A 202 2.06 -1.04 19.88
C GLN A 202 2.65 -0.80 18.51
N ILE A 203 1.85 -0.98 17.45
CA ILE A 203 2.25 -0.81 16.03
C ILE A 203 1.37 0.24 15.39
N THR A 204 1.96 1.17 14.63
CA THR A 204 1.27 2.11 13.75
C THR A 204 1.47 1.71 12.29
N PRO A 205 0.46 1.20 11.60
CA PRO A 205 0.53 0.91 10.17
C PRO A 205 0.50 2.21 9.35
N ILE A 206 1.40 2.34 8.36
CA ILE A 206 1.56 3.56 7.54
C ILE A 206 1.69 3.16 6.08
N ALA A 207 0.76 3.58 5.21
CA ALA A 207 0.92 3.40 3.77
C ALA A 207 1.55 4.62 3.13
N ILE A 208 2.52 4.40 2.25
CA ILE A 208 3.04 5.42 1.33
C ILE A 208 2.20 5.39 0.06
N VAL A 209 1.71 6.55 -0.36
CA VAL A 209 0.84 6.68 -1.52
C VAL A 209 1.33 7.77 -2.47
N ALA A 210 1.10 7.59 -3.78
CA ALA A 210 1.50 8.55 -4.80
C ALA A 210 0.69 9.85 -4.76
N THR A 211 -0.56 9.76 -4.36
CA THR A 211 -1.49 10.89 -4.35
C THR A 211 -2.55 10.71 -3.27
N SER A 212 -2.96 11.82 -2.66
CA SER A 212 -4.13 11.84 -1.77
C SER A 212 -5.45 12.01 -2.55
N GLU A 213 -5.38 12.03 -3.88
CA GLU A 213 -6.55 12.32 -4.71
C GLU A 213 -7.61 11.21 -4.56
N PRO A 214 -8.77 11.50 -3.96
CA PRO A 214 -9.85 10.53 -3.93
C PRO A 214 -10.35 10.29 -5.37
N THR A 215 -10.71 9.05 -5.67
CA THR A 215 -11.44 8.64 -6.89
C THR A 215 -12.66 9.53 -7.22
N THR A 216 -13.12 10.35 -6.28
CA THR A 216 -14.14 11.40 -6.43
C THR A 216 -13.80 12.43 -7.51
N LEU A 217 -12.56 12.85 -7.69
CA LEU A 217 -12.18 13.79 -8.75
C LEU A 217 -12.23 13.13 -10.14
N LEU A 218 -11.85 11.87 -10.25
CA LEU A 218 -12.01 11.06 -11.46
C LEU A 218 -13.49 10.86 -11.80
N LEU A 219 -14.34 10.59 -10.82
CA LEU A 219 -15.79 10.47 -10.98
C LEU A 219 -16.43 11.81 -11.33
N LEU A 220 -15.98 12.91 -10.74
CA LEU A 220 -16.47 14.25 -11.04
C LEU A 220 -16.06 14.70 -12.45
N GLY A 221 -14.80 14.49 -12.83
CA GLY A 221 -14.28 14.78 -14.17
C GLY A 221 -14.97 13.93 -15.25
N GLY A 222 -15.16 12.65 -15.00
CA GLY A 222 -15.88 11.73 -15.89
C GLY A 222 -17.35 12.09 -16.06
N SER A 223 -18.04 12.45 -14.99
CA SER A 223 -19.47 12.86 -15.05
C SER A 223 -19.64 14.20 -15.76
N LEU A 224 -18.75 15.17 -15.54
CA LEU A 224 -18.76 16.45 -16.25
C LEU A 224 -18.47 16.28 -17.75
N GLY A 225 -17.53 15.42 -18.10
CA GLY A 225 -17.21 15.05 -19.48
C GLY A 225 -18.40 14.42 -20.20
N MET A 226 -19.10 13.48 -19.57
CA MET A 226 -20.31 12.86 -20.10
C MET A 226 -21.44 13.88 -20.32
N LEU A 227 -21.62 14.84 -19.40
CA LEU A 227 -22.62 15.89 -19.50
C LEU A 227 -22.33 16.83 -20.68
N LEU A 228 -21.06 17.18 -20.91
CA LEU A 228 -20.65 18.02 -22.04
C LEU A 228 -20.85 17.30 -23.37
N ILE A 229 -20.57 15.99 -23.46
CA ILE A 229 -20.81 15.18 -24.65
C ILE A 229 -22.30 15.08 -24.94
N ALA A 230 -23.15 14.83 -23.94
CA ALA A 230 -24.58 14.75 -24.08
C ALA A 230 -25.19 16.07 -24.56
N THR A 231 -24.70 17.22 -24.06
CA THR A 231 -25.16 18.55 -24.49
C THR A 231 -24.72 18.90 -25.91
N ALA A 232 -23.50 18.46 -26.32
CA ALA A 232 -23.02 18.65 -27.70
C ALA A 232 -23.85 17.84 -28.70
N ILE A 233 -24.15 16.58 -28.39
CA ILE A 233 -25.00 15.71 -29.22
C ILE A 233 -26.42 16.32 -29.39
N ASN A 234 -27.01 16.83 -28.31
CA ASN A 234 -28.34 17.38 -28.32
C ASN A 234 -28.45 18.69 -29.16
N ARG A 235 -27.34 19.45 -29.28
CA ARG A 235 -27.28 20.62 -30.16
C ARG A 235 -27.19 20.26 -31.65
N VAL A 236 -26.51 19.16 -31.98
CA VAL A 236 -26.35 18.73 -33.37
C VAL A 236 -27.62 18.07 -33.93
N THR A 237 -28.42 17.48 -33.06
CA THR A 237 -29.65 16.74 -33.44
C THR A 237 -30.90 17.57 -33.42
N ARG A 238 -30.88 18.87 -33.01
CA ARG A 238 -32.05 19.71 -33.07
C ARG A 238 -32.45 19.99 -34.54
N PRO A 239 -33.64 19.57 -35.00
CA PRO A 239 -34.12 19.91 -36.34
C PRO A 239 -34.27 21.41 -36.47
N VAL A 240 -33.69 21.98 -37.52
CA VAL A 240 -33.93 23.37 -37.92
C VAL A 240 -35.44 23.50 -38.15
N ALA A 241 -36.09 24.26 -37.30
CA ALA A 241 -37.51 24.55 -37.49
C ALA A 241 -37.73 25.14 -38.88
N ALA A 242 -38.47 24.44 -39.72
CA ALA A 242 -38.82 24.93 -41.06
C ALA A 242 -39.54 26.27 -40.95
N ALA A 243 -38.97 27.31 -41.57
CA ALA A 243 -39.57 28.61 -41.65
C ALA A 243 -40.95 28.45 -42.31
N ARG A 244 -41.97 28.91 -41.64
CA ARG A 244 -43.36 28.91 -42.12
C ARG A 244 -43.46 29.95 -43.25
N PRO A 245 -43.93 29.59 -44.46
CA PRO A 245 -44.13 30.59 -45.49
C PRO A 245 -45.26 31.53 -45.05
N GLU A 246 -44.97 32.83 -45.05
CA GLU A 246 -45.98 33.87 -44.90
C GLU A 246 -46.92 33.89 -46.13
N ARG A 247 -48.21 33.93 -45.90
CA ARG A 247 -49.20 34.13 -46.93
C ARG A 247 -49.60 35.62 -47.00
#